data_14749e372e4cab81038c502b2bad3c87
#
_entry.id   14749e372e4cab81038c502b2bad3c87
#
_cell.length_a   1.000
_cell.length_b   1.000
_cell.length_c   1.000
_cell.angle_alpha   90.00
_cell.angle_beta   90.00
_cell.angle_gamma   90.00
#
_symmetry.space_group_name_H-M   'P 1'
#
loop_
_entity.id
_entity.type
_entity.pdbx_description
1 polymer ?
#
loop_
_entity_poly.entity_id
_entity_poly.type
_entity_poly.pdbx_seq_one_letter_code
_entity_poly.pdbx_strand_id
1 'polypeptide(L)'
;MLEVRNLSASYGPVKALDDVSLTVPEGRITAVLGANGAGKTTLLRTISGLVRPTSGSVHLEGKDITKAQVETMVRRGMAHVPEGRGVIAELTVEENLRLGRMFRKGGNAEQDLEEIYRLFPPLDSRRKRTAHTLSGGERQMLVVGRALLSKPKVLLLDEPSLGLAPLVVAQIFKLVRELVDTTGLAVLLVEQNAKSALSIADTGVVLNLGKVVASDDAATLEADEQLRHAYLGF
;
A
#
# COMPACT_ATOMS: atom_id res chain seq x y z
N MET A 1 -6.02 12.60 -4.02
CA MET A 1 -6.49 11.59 -4.95
C MET A 1 -5.37 11.19 -5.92
N LEU A 2 -5.23 9.90 -6.20
CA LEU A 2 -4.25 9.33 -7.14
C LEU A 2 -5.00 8.83 -8.38
N GLU A 3 -4.46 9.13 -9.57
CA GLU A 3 -4.99 8.63 -10.85
C GLU A 3 -3.87 7.99 -11.66
N VAL A 4 -4.16 6.85 -12.24
CA VAL A 4 -3.31 6.09 -13.17
C VAL A 4 -4.05 6.02 -14.49
N ARG A 5 -3.40 6.45 -15.58
CA ARG A 5 -4.02 6.54 -16.91
C ARG A 5 -3.18 5.79 -17.94
N ASN A 6 -3.76 4.74 -18.53
CA ASN A 6 -3.21 3.95 -19.63
C ASN A 6 -1.76 3.53 -19.39
N LEU A 7 -1.44 3.14 -18.13
CA LEU A 7 -0.09 2.88 -17.66
C LEU A 7 0.42 1.55 -18.20
N SER A 8 1.56 1.59 -18.90
CA SER A 8 2.27 0.37 -19.34
C SER A 8 3.69 0.39 -18.81
N ALA A 9 4.21 -0.77 -18.43
CA ALA A 9 5.58 -0.93 -17.96
C ALA A 9 6.14 -2.30 -18.37
N SER A 10 7.46 -2.36 -18.63
CA SER A 10 8.12 -3.57 -19.09
C SER A 10 9.47 -3.77 -18.40
N TYR A 11 9.87 -5.01 -18.24
CA TYR A 11 11.20 -5.44 -17.84
C TYR A 11 11.87 -6.12 -19.06
N GLY A 12 12.72 -5.36 -19.78
CA GLY A 12 13.24 -5.82 -21.04
C GLY A 12 12.12 -6.15 -22.04
N PRO A 13 12.06 -7.36 -22.60
CA PRO A 13 11.02 -7.75 -23.55
C PRO A 13 9.68 -8.10 -22.88
N VAL A 14 9.64 -8.27 -21.56
CA VAL A 14 8.45 -8.71 -20.83
C VAL A 14 7.60 -7.51 -20.44
N LYS A 15 6.41 -7.38 -21.03
CA LYS A 15 5.41 -6.38 -20.66
C LYS A 15 4.73 -6.84 -19.36
N ALA A 16 4.96 -6.11 -18.29
CA ALA A 16 4.41 -6.43 -16.97
C ALA A 16 3.11 -5.68 -16.66
N LEU A 17 2.90 -4.52 -17.31
CA LEU A 17 1.64 -3.75 -17.30
C LEU A 17 1.29 -3.34 -18.72
N ASP A 18 0.02 -3.47 -19.08
CA ASP A 18 -0.51 -3.16 -20.40
C ASP A 18 -1.81 -2.37 -20.28
N ASP A 19 -1.70 -1.05 -20.49
CA ASP A 19 -2.83 -0.13 -20.53
C ASP A 19 -3.69 -0.08 -19.24
N VAL A 20 -3.05 -0.10 -18.08
CA VAL A 20 -3.71 -0.11 -16.78
C VAL A 20 -4.19 1.29 -16.41
N SER A 21 -5.49 1.42 -16.11
CA SER A 21 -6.10 2.65 -15.60
C SER A 21 -6.88 2.37 -14.33
N LEU A 22 -6.68 3.21 -13.30
CA LEU A 22 -7.43 3.15 -12.05
C LEU A 22 -7.38 4.51 -11.32
N THR A 23 -8.26 4.66 -10.34
CA THR A 23 -8.30 5.83 -9.45
C THR A 23 -8.30 5.39 -7.99
N VAL A 24 -7.67 6.20 -7.13
CA VAL A 24 -7.74 6.05 -5.68
C VAL A 24 -8.26 7.37 -5.11
N PRO A 25 -9.55 7.48 -4.83
CA PRO A 25 -10.15 8.69 -4.28
C PRO A 25 -9.65 8.97 -2.86
N GLU A 26 -9.73 10.21 -2.43
CA GLU A 26 -9.49 10.61 -1.04
C GLU A 26 -10.51 9.94 -0.11
N GLY A 27 -10.06 9.46 1.05
CA GLY A 27 -10.91 8.78 2.02
C GLY A 27 -11.49 7.45 1.51
N ARG A 28 -10.80 6.79 0.57
CA ARG A 28 -11.23 5.50 0.01
C ARG A 28 -10.08 4.51 -0.09
N ILE A 29 -10.45 3.23 -0.04
CA ILE A 29 -9.54 2.10 -0.29
C ILE A 29 -9.87 1.52 -1.66
N THR A 30 -8.91 1.56 -2.58
CA THR A 30 -8.97 0.82 -3.84
C THR A 30 -8.11 -0.43 -3.71
N ALA A 31 -8.70 -1.62 -3.85
CA ALA A 31 -7.99 -2.88 -3.83
C ALA A 31 -7.62 -3.32 -5.25
N VAL A 32 -6.35 -3.67 -5.48
CA VAL A 32 -5.89 -4.32 -6.71
C VAL A 32 -5.64 -5.80 -6.41
N LEU A 33 -6.42 -6.64 -7.07
CA LEU A 33 -6.48 -8.08 -6.85
C LEU A 33 -5.90 -8.82 -8.05
N GLY A 34 -5.40 -10.03 -7.83
CA GLY A 34 -4.91 -10.89 -8.91
C GLY A 34 -3.90 -11.91 -8.40
N ALA A 35 -3.66 -12.93 -9.21
CA ALA A 35 -2.70 -13.98 -8.94
C ALA A 35 -1.25 -13.46 -8.88
N ASN A 36 -0.32 -14.30 -8.41
CA ASN A 36 1.10 -14.00 -8.50
C ASN A 36 1.51 -13.84 -9.97
N GLY A 37 2.32 -12.82 -10.26
CA GLY A 37 2.69 -12.47 -11.63
C GLY A 37 1.66 -11.64 -12.40
N ALA A 38 0.52 -11.28 -11.82
CA ALA A 38 -0.49 -10.45 -12.49
C ALA A 38 -0.03 -9.00 -12.78
N GLY A 39 1.08 -8.54 -12.17
CA GLY A 39 1.61 -7.19 -12.35
C GLY A 39 1.40 -6.25 -11.15
N LYS A 40 0.81 -6.73 -10.06
CA LYS A 40 0.44 -5.94 -8.87
C LYS A 40 1.60 -5.13 -8.27
N THR A 41 2.70 -5.81 -7.90
CA THR A 41 3.91 -5.14 -7.36
C THR A 41 4.53 -4.19 -8.39
N THR A 42 4.51 -4.55 -9.69
CA THR A 42 5.00 -3.66 -10.76
C THR A 42 4.17 -2.40 -10.83
N LEU A 43 2.85 -2.49 -10.68
CA LEU A 43 1.96 -1.33 -10.63
C LEU A 43 2.36 -0.37 -9.50
N LEU A 44 2.51 -0.87 -8.27
CA LEU A 44 2.93 -0.04 -7.13
C LEU A 44 4.33 0.57 -7.34
N ARG A 45 5.28 -0.22 -7.84
CA ARG A 45 6.64 0.27 -8.15
C ARG A 45 6.64 1.34 -9.24
N THR A 46 5.76 1.21 -10.23
CA THR A 46 5.63 2.22 -11.29
C THR A 46 4.99 3.50 -10.76
N ILE A 47 3.93 3.39 -9.97
CA ILE A 47 3.28 4.53 -9.30
C ILE A 47 4.26 5.27 -8.38
N SER A 48 5.07 4.54 -7.60
CA SER A 48 6.04 5.12 -6.67
C SER A 48 7.34 5.62 -7.33
N GLY A 49 7.47 5.49 -8.66
CA GLY A 49 8.64 5.96 -9.41
C GLY A 49 9.86 5.05 -9.38
N LEU A 50 9.74 3.86 -8.78
CA LEU A 50 10.81 2.84 -8.75
C LEU A 50 11.00 2.15 -10.11
N VAL A 51 9.94 2.05 -10.89
CA VAL A 51 9.95 1.53 -12.27
C VAL A 51 9.47 2.63 -13.20
N ARG A 52 10.16 2.86 -14.31
CA ARG A 52 9.73 3.83 -15.31
C ARG A 52 8.66 3.23 -16.21
N PRO A 53 7.52 3.91 -16.40
CA PRO A 53 6.52 3.46 -17.36
C PRO A 53 7.04 3.59 -18.79
N THR A 54 6.58 2.71 -19.68
CA THR A 54 6.82 2.80 -21.12
C THR A 54 5.82 3.71 -21.80
N SER A 55 4.60 3.80 -21.25
CA SER A 55 3.55 4.74 -21.70
C SER A 55 2.56 5.02 -20.57
N GLY A 56 1.67 5.97 -20.79
CA GLY A 56 0.68 6.38 -19.81
C GLY A 56 1.19 7.40 -18.80
N SER A 57 0.40 7.68 -17.77
CA SER A 57 0.73 8.69 -16.80
C SER A 57 0.16 8.40 -15.41
N VAL A 58 0.82 8.95 -14.38
CA VAL A 58 0.41 8.92 -12.97
C VAL A 58 0.21 10.35 -12.49
N HIS A 59 -0.94 10.64 -11.89
CA HIS A 59 -1.26 11.96 -11.36
C HIS A 59 -1.59 11.86 -9.86
N LEU A 60 -1.03 12.78 -9.10
CA LEU A 60 -1.33 12.96 -7.67
C LEU A 60 -1.89 14.37 -7.46
N GLU A 61 -3.13 14.45 -6.94
CA GLU A 61 -3.85 15.74 -6.77
C GLU A 61 -3.89 16.56 -8.08
N GLY A 62 -4.13 15.89 -9.21
CA GLY A 62 -4.19 16.50 -10.54
C GLY A 62 -2.84 16.88 -11.15
N LYS A 63 -1.72 16.70 -10.42
CA LYS A 63 -0.38 17.00 -10.92
C LYS A 63 0.26 15.74 -11.49
N ASP A 64 0.79 15.82 -12.70
CA ASP A 64 1.57 14.73 -13.30
C ASP A 64 2.84 14.48 -12.48
N ILE A 65 3.01 13.23 -12.05
CA ILE A 65 4.15 12.74 -11.29
C ILE A 65 4.88 11.60 -11.99
N THR A 66 4.51 11.28 -13.22
CA THR A 66 4.98 10.12 -13.99
C THR A 66 6.51 10.00 -14.05
N LYS A 67 7.20 11.12 -14.17
CA LYS A 67 8.66 11.19 -14.26
C LYS A 67 9.34 11.67 -12.97
N ALA A 68 8.57 11.83 -11.90
CA ALA A 68 9.12 12.32 -10.64
C ALA A 68 10.06 11.28 -10.00
N GLN A 69 11.04 11.76 -9.23
CA GLN A 69 11.92 10.93 -8.43
C GLN A 69 11.19 10.43 -7.18
N VAL A 70 11.62 9.30 -6.61
CA VAL A 70 11.01 8.65 -5.43
C VAL A 70 10.91 9.62 -4.25
N GLU A 71 11.97 10.40 -4.00
CA GLU A 71 11.99 11.40 -2.92
C GLU A 71 10.94 12.51 -3.11
N THR A 72 10.64 12.84 -4.37
CA THR A 72 9.57 13.80 -4.70
C THR A 72 8.20 13.20 -4.38
N MET A 73 7.99 11.90 -4.61
CA MET A 73 6.74 11.20 -4.25
C MET A 73 6.47 11.30 -2.75
N VAL A 74 7.49 11.00 -1.93
CA VAL A 74 7.37 11.09 -0.46
C VAL A 74 7.06 12.52 -0.01
N ARG A 75 7.76 13.52 -0.56
CA ARG A 75 7.51 14.94 -0.23
C ARG A 75 6.13 15.44 -0.67
N ARG A 76 5.52 14.79 -1.65
CA ARG A 76 4.15 15.09 -2.11
C ARG A 76 3.07 14.33 -1.33
N GLY A 77 3.46 13.54 -0.33
CA GLY A 77 2.55 12.81 0.54
C GLY A 77 2.17 11.42 0.03
N MET A 78 3.02 10.75 -0.73
CA MET A 78 2.86 9.34 -1.07
C MET A 78 3.80 8.51 -0.20
N ALA A 79 3.28 7.48 0.48
CA ALA A 79 4.09 6.48 1.18
C ALA A 79 3.87 5.11 0.56
N HIS A 80 4.92 4.30 0.50
CA HIS A 80 4.87 2.94 -0.04
C HIS A 80 5.41 1.95 0.99
N VAL A 81 4.60 0.98 1.34
CA VAL A 81 4.94 -0.19 2.14
C VAL A 81 5.13 -1.35 1.17
N PRO A 82 6.37 -1.73 0.84
CA PRO A 82 6.64 -2.81 -0.12
C PRO A 82 6.40 -4.18 0.52
N GLU A 83 6.22 -5.18 -0.32
CA GLU A 83 6.29 -6.58 0.07
C GLU A 83 7.62 -6.88 0.81
N GLY A 84 7.61 -7.85 1.74
CA GLY A 84 8.81 -8.25 2.47
C GLY A 84 9.18 -7.37 3.66
N ARG A 85 8.27 -6.46 4.03
CA ARG A 85 8.28 -5.70 5.30
C ARG A 85 9.32 -4.58 5.42
N GLY A 86 10.42 -4.58 4.67
CA GLY A 86 11.39 -3.47 4.56
C GLY A 86 11.90 -2.85 5.87
N VAL A 87 11.92 -3.59 7.00
CA VAL A 87 12.51 -3.13 8.26
C VAL A 87 14.02 -3.14 8.17
N ILE A 88 14.68 -2.18 8.83
CA ILE A 88 16.12 -2.23 9.00
C ILE A 88 16.38 -3.04 10.27
N ALA A 89 16.88 -4.26 10.11
CA ALA A 89 16.93 -5.30 11.13
C ALA A 89 17.80 -4.91 12.35
N GLU A 90 18.85 -4.14 12.10
CA GLU A 90 19.85 -3.71 13.08
C GLU A 90 19.39 -2.52 13.93
N LEU A 91 18.44 -1.74 13.41
CA LEU A 91 17.87 -0.61 14.12
C LEU A 91 16.81 -1.06 15.13
N THR A 92 16.63 -0.29 16.18
CA THR A 92 15.53 -0.43 17.12
C THR A 92 14.18 -0.09 16.47
N VAL A 93 13.09 -0.47 17.11
CA VAL A 93 11.73 -0.09 16.70
C VAL A 93 11.61 1.43 16.57
N GLU A 94 12.07 2.17 17.59
CA GLU A 94 11.98 3.63 17.57
C GLU A 94 12.83 4.26 16.46
N GLU A 95 14.06 3.79 16.24
CA GLU A 95 14.92 4.28 15.16
C GLU A 95 14.30 4.00 13.78
N ASN A 96 13.75 2.80 13.57
CA ASN A 96 13.00 2.49 12.34
C ASN A 96 11.83 3.46 12.14
N LEU A 97 11.05 3.75 13.17
CA LEU A 97 9.94 4.69 13.11
C LEU A 97 10.42 6.10 12.76
N ARG A 98 11.47 6.59 13.42
CA ARG A 98 12.02 7.94 13.20
C ARG A 98 12.43 8.19 11.74
N LEU A 99 12.84 7.16 11.00
CA LEU A 99 13.12 7.26 9.57
C LEU A 99 11.89 7.71 8.75
N GLY A 100 10.68 7.37 9.19
CA GLY A 100 9.44 7.79 8.52
C GLY A 100 9.24 9.31 8.48
N ARG A 101 9.91 10.05 9.37
CA ARG A 101 9.84 11.52 9.42
C ARG A 101 10.94 12.23 8.63
N MET A 102 11.89 11.50 8.04
CA MET A 102 13.11 12.09 7.43
C MET A 102 12.80 13.20 6.41
N PHE A 103 11.72 13.08 5.64
CA PHE A 103 11.33 14.06 4.63
C PHE A 103 10.23 15.02 5.11
N ARG A 104 9.77 14.89 6.35
CA ARG A 104 8.72 15.75 6.91
C ARG A 104 9.34 16.96 7.61
N LYS A 105 8.86 18.15 7.28
CA LYS A 105 9.22 19.40 7.95
C LYS A 105 8.18 19.77 9.01
N GLY A 106 8.62 20.20 10.18
CA GLY A 106 7.76 20.66 11.27
C GLY A 106 7.06 19.54 12.04
N GLY A 107 6.17 19.92 12.95
CA GLY A 107 5.49 19.01 13.89
C GLY A 107 6.39 18.58 15.06
N ASN A 108 5.78 17.94 16.05
CA ASN A 108 6.47 17.39 17.22
C ASN A 108 6.77 15.89 17.00
N ALA A 109 8.06 15.53 16.97
CA ALA A 109 8.50 14.16 16.70
C ALA A 109 8.02 13.17 17.78
N GLU A 110 8.02 13.59 19.04
CA GLU A 110 7.60 12.72 20.14
C GLU A 110 6.08 12.50 20.12
N GLN A 111 5.30 13.54 19.82
CA GLN A 111 3.84 13.39 19.68
C GLN A 111 3.48 12.47 18.51
N ASP A 112 4.17 12.59 17.38
CA ASP A 112 3.94 11.71 16.23
C ASP A 112 4.30 10.25 16.55
N LEU A 113 5.38 10.00 17.30
CA LEU A 113 5.76 8.66 17.75
C LEU A 113 4.71 8.08 18.72
N GLU A 114 4.26 8.88 19.71
CA GLU A 114 3.22 8.46 20.66
C GLU A 114 1.90 8.13 19.95
N GLU A 115 1.58 8.83 18.86
CA GLU A 115 0.42 8.51 18.01
C GLU A 115 0.57 7.11 17.39
N ILE A 116 1.74 6.78 16.83
CA ILE A 116 2.01 5.44 16.28
C ILE A 116 1.98 4.36 17.36
N TYR A 117 2.51 4.62 18.55
CA TYR A 117 2.47 3.64 19.64
C TYR A 117 1.04 3.40 20.16
N ARG A 118 0.18 4.40 20.12
CA ARG A 118 -1.26 4.20 20.40
C ARG A 118 -1.96 3.36 19.34
N LEU A 119 -1.60 3.53 18.06
CA LEU A 119 -2.12 2.72 16.95
C LEU A 119 -1.60 1.27 17.00
N PHE A 120 -0.35 1.09 17.44
CA PHE A 120 0.32 -0.21 17.49
C PHE A 120 0.92 -0.49 18.88
N PRO A 121 0.11 -0.81 19.90
CA PRO A 121 0.58 -1.05 21.27
C PRO A 121 1.70 -2.10 21.40
N PRO A 122 1.77 -3.18 20.56
CA PRO A 122 2.90 -4.10 20.60
C PRO A 122 4.25 -3.43 20.34
N LEU A 123 4.30 -2.36 19.53
CA LEU A 123 5.54 -1.64 19.24
C LEU A 123 6.00 -0.79 20.44
N ASP A 124 5.06 -0.27 21.22
CA ASP A 124 5.33 0.53 22.39
C ASP A 124 6.17 -0.23 23.43
N SER A 125 5.75 -1.44 23.75
CA SER A 125 6.46 -2.32 24.69
C SER A 125 7.87 -2.74 24.20
N ARG A 126 8.18 -2.46 22.92
CA ARG A 126 9.41 -2.89 22.24
C ARG A 126 10.23 -1.74 21.67
N ARG A 127 9.97 -0.49 22.06
CA ARG A 127 10.62 0.72 21.50
C ARG A 127 12.15 0.57 21.32
N LYS A 128 12.83 0.03 22.35
CA LYS A 128 14.29 -0.15 22.40
C LYS A 128 14.79 -1.51 21.91
N ARG A 129 13.88 -2.40 21.46
CA ARG A 129 14.26 -3.69 20.88
C ARG A 129 14.65 -3.51 19.42
N THR A 130 15.66 -4.24 18.99
CA THR A 130 16.07 -4.28 17.59
C THR A 130 15.02 -5.01 16.73
N ALA A 131 14.78 -4.53 15.51
CA ALA A 131 13.69 -4.98 14.67
C ALA A 131 13.79 -6.46 14.25
N HIS A 132 14.99 -7.05 14.24
CA HIS A 132 15.15 -8.49 13.95
C HIS A 132 14.48 -9.39 15.00
N THR A 133 14.27 -8.91 16.24
CA THR A 133 13.65 -9.68 17.33
C THR A 133 12.12 -9.70 17.26
N LEU A 134 11.52 -8.92 16.35
CA LEU A 134 10.08 -8.80 16.21
C LEU A 134 9.48 -10.00 15.48
N SER A 135 8.25 -10.36 15.85
CA SER A 135 7.44 -11.29 15.07
C SER A 135 7.10 -10.74 13.69
N GLY A 136 6.58 -11.59 12.79
CA GLY A 136 6.15 -11.16 11.47
C GLY A 136 5.10 -10.05 11.49
N GLY A 137 4.10 -10.16 12.36
CA GLY A 137 3.07 -9.15 12.51
C GLY A 137 3.58 -7.84 13.10
N GLU A 138 4.45 -7.90 14.10
CA GLU A 138 5.09 -6.69 14.67
C GLU A 138 5.98 -5.97 13.65
N ARG A 139 6.70 -6.70 12.79
CA ARG A 139 7.46 -6.10 11.68
C ARG A 139 6.53 -5.41 10.69
N GLN A 140 5.38 -6.00 10.37
CA GLN A 140 4.38 -5.37 9.49
C GLN A 140 3.81 -4.09 10.11
N MET A 141 3.45 -4.13 11.40
CA MET A 141 3.02 -2.95 12.15
C MET A 141 4.10 -1.85 12.13
N LEU A 142 5.37 -2.23 12.29
CA LEU A 142 6.50 -1.30 12.27
C LEU A 142 6.64 -0.58 10.92
N VAL A 143 6.54 -1.31 9.80
CA VAL A 143 6.66 -0.71 8.46
C VAL A 143 5.47 0.19 8.14
N VAL A 144 4.25 -0.24 8.48
CA VAL A 144 3.05 0.60 8.33
C VAL A 144 3.17 1.85 9.21
N GLY A 145 3.54 1.70 10.48
CA GLY A 145 3.75 2.82 11.41
C GLY A 145 4.80 3.82 10.89
N ARG A 146 5.92 3.31 10.35
CA ARG A 146 6.95 4.13 9.72
C ARG A 146 6.40 4.92 8.51
N ALA A 147 5.59 4.29 7.66
CA ALA A 147 4.96 4.95 6.53
C ALA A 147 4.00 6.06 6.99
N LEU A 148 3.18 5.80 8.02
CA LEU A 148 2.23 6.76 8.59
C LEU A 148 2.91 7.98 9.21
N LEU A 149 4.14 7.85 9.74
CA LEU A 149 4.90 8.98 10.29
C LEU A 149 5.26 10.05 9.26
N SER A 150 5.24 9.73 7.97
CA SER A 150 5.37 10.73 6.91
C SER A 150 4.09 11.59 6.75
N LYS A 151 2.98 11.25 7.44
CA LYS A 151 1.63 11.82 7.28
C LYS A 151 1.21 11.82 5.81
N PRO A 152 1.15 10.65 5.18
CA PRO A 152 0.86 10.56 3.75
C PRO A 152 -0.60 10.92 3.44
N LYS A 153 -0.83 11.42 2.23
CA LYS A 153 -2.15 11.58 1.62
C LYS A 153 -2.59 10.30 0.90
N VAL A 154 -1.60 9.56 0.36
CA VAL A 154 -1.79 8.28 -0.31
C VAL A 154 -0.83 7.26 0.28
N LEU A 155 -1.37 6.11 0.69
CA LEU A 155 -0.62 4.97 1.19
C LEU A 155 -0.75 3.81 0.20
N LEU A 156 0.39 3.33 -0.30
CA LEU A 156 0.49 2.15 -1.15
C LEU A 156 0.91 0.96 -0.29
N LEU A 157 0.11 -0.11 -0.28
CA LEU A 157 0.35 -1.33 0.50
C LEU A 157 0.51 -2.52 -0.46
N ASP A 158 1.69 -3.16 -0.44
CA ASP A 158 2.01 -4.32 -1.29
C ASP A 158 1.95 -5.60 -0.45
N GLU A 159 0.89 -6.37 -0.62
CA GLU A 159 0.60 -7.64 0.06
C GLU A 159 0.86 -7.61 1.58
N PRO A 160 0.24 -6.67 2.31
CA PRO A 160 0.50 -6.50 3.74
C PRO A 160 0.07 -7.69 4.60
N SER A 161 -0.76 -8.60 4.07
CA SER A 161 -1.22 -9.81 4.76
C SER A 161 -0.27 -11.00 4.62
N LEU A 162 0.68 -10.95 3.69
CA LEU A 162 1.50 -12.10 3.31
C LEU A 162 2.28 -12.70 4.49
N GLY A 163 2.06 -13.99 4.74
CA GLY A 163 2.74 -14.75 5.80
C GLY A 163 2.41 -14.31 7.22
N LEU A 164 1.24 -13.69 7.43
CA LEU A 164 0.73 -13.31 8.75
C LEU A 164 -0.41 -14.21 9.20
N ALA A 165 -0.57 -14.33 10.52
CA ALA A 165 -1.73 -15.02 11.10
C ALA A 165 -3.02 -14.21 10.80
N PRO A 166 -4.16 -14.89 10.55
CA PRO A 166 -5.41 -14.23 10.18
C PRO A 166 -5.87 -13.14 11.15
N LEU A 167 -5.66 -13.34 12.45
CA LEU A 167 -6.00 -12.34 13.47
C LEU A 167 -5.19 -11.05 13.31
N VAL A 168 -3.90 -11.16 12.97
CA VAL A 168 -3.02 -10.00 12.77
C VAL A 168 -3.40 -9.25 11.49
N VAL A 169 -3.76 -9.98 10.43
CA VAL A 169 -4.28 -9.39 9.18
C VAL A 169 -5.52 -8.57 9.47
N ALA A 170 -6.50 -9.17 10.18
CA ALA A 170 -7.74 -8.49 10.57
C ALA A 170 -7.48 -7.21 11.37
N GLN A 171 -6.52 -7.23 12.30
CA GLN A 171 -6.13 -6.05 13.09
C GLN A 171 -5.53 -4.94 12.22
N ILE A 172 -4.61 -5.28 11.31
CA ILE A 172 -3.99 -4.30 10.41
C ILE A 172 -5.04 -3.71 9.45
N PHE A 173 -5.90 -4.54 8.87
CA PHE A 173 -6.92 -4.10 7.93
C PHE A 173 -7.98 -3.21 8.61
N LYS A 174 -8.42 -3.59 9.82
CA LYS A 174 -9.31 -2.74 10.62
C LYS A 174 -8.68 -1.36 10.88
N LEU A 175 -7.41 -1.33 11.28
CA LEU A 175 -6.70 -0.07 11.51
C LEU A 175 -6.60 0.78 10.23
N VAL A 176 -6.28 0.15 9.09
CA VAL A 176 -6.22 0.86 7.80
C VAL A 176 -7.57 1.48 7.47
N ARG A 177 -8.68 0.74 7.67
CA ARG A 177 -10.04 1.25 7.43
C ARG A 177 -10.36 2.43 8.37
N GLU A 178 -10.08 2.30 9.67
CA GLU A 178 -10.28 3.37 10.65
C GLU A 178 -9.48 4.63 10.30
N LEU A 179 -8.23 4.49 9.83
CA LEU A 179 -7.41 5.62 9.39
C LEU A 179 -8.01 6.31 8.16
N VAL A 180 -8.47 5.55 7.18
CA VAL A 180 -9.14 6.10 5.99
C VAL A 180 -10.38 6.90 6.39
N ASP A 181 -11.23 6.33 7.25
CA ASP A 181 -12.49 6.96 7.68
C ASP A 181 -12.28 8.22 8.52
N THR A 182 -11.19 8.26 9.31
CA THR A 182 -10.97 9.37 10.26
C THR A 182 -10.06 10.47 9.71
N THR A 183 -9.15 10.15 8.79
CA THR A 183 -8.13 11.11 8.31
C THR A 183 -8.29 11.53 6.84
N GLY A 184 -9.17 10.85 6.09
CA GLY A 184 -9.29 11.05 4.64
C GLY A 184 -8.15 10.43 3.84
N LEU A 185 -7.32 9.56 4.47
CA LEU A 185 -6.22 8.86 3.78
C LEU A 185 -6.74 8.09 2.57
N ALA A 186 -6.12 8.24 1.42
CA ALA A 186 -6.36 7.40 0.25
C ALA A 186 -5.45 6.17 0.32
N VAL A 187 -5.98 4.97 0.08
CA VAL A 187 -5.20 3.72 0.16
C VAL A 187 -5.32 2.94 -1.14
N LEU A 188 -4.18 2.59 -1.74
CA LEU A 188 -4.10 1.57 -2.79
C LEU A 188 -3.54 0.29 -2.16
N LEU A 189 -4.41 -0.69 -1.99
CA LEU A 189 -4.10 -1.98 -1.39
C LEU A 189 -3.93 -3.02 -2.48
N VAL A 190 -2.76 -3.61 -2.58
CA VAL A 190 -2.50 -4.76 -3.46
C VAL A 190 -2.52 -6.02 -2.63
N GLU A 191 -3.31 -7.02 -3.03
CA GLU A 191 -3.45 -8.27 -2.31
C GLU A 191 -3.69 -9.47 -3.25
N GLN A 192 -3.27 -10.64 -2.80
CA GLN A 192 -3.63 -11.91 -3.42
C GLN A 192 -4.92 -12.47 -2.81
N ASN A 193 -5.12 -12.31 -1.50
CA ASN A 193 -6.35 -12.73 -0.82
C ASN A 193 -7.48 -11.73 -1.06
N ALA A 194 -8.24 -11.96 -2.12
CA ALA A 194 -9.29 -11.06 -2.56
C ALA A 194 -10.39 -10.89 -1.51
N LYS A 195 -10.81 -11.96 -0.82
CA LYS A 195 -11.84 -11.90 0.22
C LYS A 195 -11.44 -10.94 1.34
N SER A 196 -10.21 -11.04 1.84
CA SER A 196 -9.71 -10.15 2.90
C SER A 196 -9.59 -8.70 2.42
N ALA A 197 -9.12 -8.49 1.19
CA ALA A 197 -8.98 -7.15 0.65
C ALA A 197 -10.32 -6.46 0.39
N LEU A 198 -11.27 -7.17 -0.23
CA LEU A 198 -12.61 -6.64 -0.53
C LEU A 198 -13.40 -6.32 0.74
N SER A 199 -13.16 -7.05 1.85
CA SER A 199 -13.86 -6.78 3.13
C SER A 199 -13.61 -5.39 3.71
N ILE A 200 -12.53 -4.70 3.28
CA ILE A 200 -12.22 -3.34 3.73
C ILE A 200 -12.20 -2.31 2.59
N ALA A 201 -12.22 -2.76 1.34
CA ALA A 201 -12.13 -1.88 0.17
C ALA A 201 -13.48 -1.23 -0.16
N ASP A 202 -13.42 -0.05 -0.76
CA ASP A 202 -14.59 0.62 -1.36
C ASP A 202 -14.74 0.17 -2.82
N THR A 203 -13.63 0.05 -3.54
CA THR A 203 -13.58 -0.39 -4.94
C THR A 203 -12.51 -1.46 -5.14
N GLY A 204 -12.71 -2.33 -6.11
CA GLY A 204 -11.74 -3.34 -6.51
C GLY A 204 -11.37 -3.25 -7.98
N VAL A 205 -10.15 -3.59 -8.29
CA VAL A 205 -9.59 -3.72 -9.64
C VAL A 205 -8.95 -5.09 -9.75
N VAL A 206 -9.41 -5.92 -10.67
CA VAL A 206 -8.83 -7.25 -10.90
C VAL A 206 -7.81 -7.16 -12.02
N LEU A 207 -6.57 -7.50 -11.69
CA LEU A 207 -5.45 -7.50 -12.61
C LEU A 207 -5.11 -8.93 -13.03
N ASN A 208 -4.99 -9.17 -14.32
CA ASN A 208 -4.55 -10.44 -14.88
C ASN A 208 -3.56 -10.19 -16.03
N LEU A 209 -2.37 -10.81 -15.95
CA LEU A 209 -1.30 -10.69 -16.95
C LEU A 209 -1.05 -9.23 -17.39
N GLY A 210 -0.99 -8.33 -16.42
CA GLY A 210 -0.72 -6.90 -16.64
C GLY A 210 -1.89 -6.06 -17.13
N LYS A 211 -3.10 -6.64 -17.27
CA LYS A 211 -4.31 -5.93 -17.74
C LYS A 211 -5.39 -5.89 -16.68
N VAL A 212 -6.18 -4.84 -16.68
CA VAL A 212 -7.41 -4.78 -15.88
C VAL A 212 -8.48 -5.61 -16.59
N VAL A 213 -9.00 -6.63 -15.91
CA VAL A 213 -10.05 -7.51 -16.42
C VAL A 213 -11.42 -7.21 -15.81
N ALA A 214 -11.46 -6.59 -14.63
CA ALA A 214 -12.67 -6.09 -14.00
C ALA A 214 -12.33 -4.91 -13.07
N SER A 215 -13.27 -3.99 -12.93
CA SER A 215 -13.17 -2.86 -11.98
C SER A 215 -14.58 -2.45 -11.59
N ASP A 216 -14.91 -2.53 -10.29
CA ASP A 216 -16.25 -2.20 -9.77
C ASP A 216 -16.19 -1.93 -8.25
N ASP A 217 -17.32 -1.60 -7.65
CA ASP A 217 -17.46 -1.56 -6.21
C ASP A 217 -17.12 -2.91 -5.57
N ALA A 218 -16.49 -2.88 -4.39
CA ALA A 218 -16.01 -4.10 -3.72
C ALA A 218 -17.13 -5.12 -3.50
N ALA A 219 -18.33 -4.67 -3.13
CA ALA A 219 -19.49 -5.53 -2.92
C ALA A 219 -19.95 -6.22 -4.23
N THR A 220 -19.91 -5.53 -5.36
CA THR A 220 -20.24 -6.08 -6.68
C THR A 220 -19.25 -7.19 -7.08
N LEU A 221 -17.96 -6.93 -6.91
CA LEU A 221 -16.92 -7.93 -7.21
C LEU A 221 -16.98 -9.14 -6.27
N GLU A 222 -17.34 -8.94 -5.01
CA GLU A 222 -17.51 -10.05 -4.06
C GLU A 222 -18.73 -10.92 -4.40
N ALA A 223 -19.78 -10.36 -5.00
CA ALA A 223 -20.97 -11.08 -5.42
C ALA A 223 -20.82 -11.82 -6.76
N ASP A 224 -19.84 -11.45 -7.59
CA ASP A 224 -19.63 -12.06 -8.91
C ASP A 224 -18.94 -13.42 -8.82
N GLU A 225 -19.73 -14.51 -8.89
CA GLU A 225 -19.24 -15.88 -8.83
C GLU A 225 -18.29 -16.24 -9.98
N GLN A 226 -18.56 -15.76 -11.19
CA GLN A 226 -17.73 -16.09 -12.36
C GLN A 226 -16.35 -15.47 -12.23
N LEU A 227 -16.28 -14.22 -11.79
CA LEU A 227 -15.03 -13.50 -11.56
C LEU A 227 -14.23 -14.12 -10.41
N ARG A 228 -14.91 -14.53 -9.32
CA ARG A 228 -14.27 -15.19 -8.19
C ARG A 228 -13.59 -16.50 -8.62
N HIS A 229 -14.30 -17.37 -9.34
CA HIS A 229 -13.74 -18.63 -9.83
C HIS A 229 -12.64 -18.42 -10.86
N ALA A 230 -12.78 -17.47 -11.78
CA ALA A 230 -11.82 -17.29 -12.87
C ALA A 230 -10.51 -16.60 -12.42
N TYR A 231 -10.57 -15.66 -11.46
CA TYR A 231 -9.44 -14.77 -11.17
C TYR A 231 -9.10 -14.61 -9.69
N LEU A 232 -10.02 -14.86 -8.76
CA LEU A 232 -9.84 -14.58 -7.34
C LEU A 232 -9.62 -15.82 -6.47
N GLY A 233 -9.92 -17.02 -7.00
CA GLY A 233 -9.56 -18.29 -6.39
C GLY A 233 -10.41 -18.70 -5.17
N PHE A 234 -11.64 -18.18 -5.03
CA PHE A 234 -12.59 -18.58 -3.98
C PHE A 234 -14.04 -18.57 -4.45
#